data_5b927bfc4ec503e283f0e994d5c6dbdd
#
_entry.id   5b927bfc4ec503e283f0e994d5c6dbdd
#
_cell.length_a   1.000
_cell.length_b   1.000
_cell.length_c   1.000
_cell.angle_alpha   90.00
_cell.angle_beta   90.00
_cell.angle_gamma   90.00
#
_symmetry.space_group_name_H-M   'P 1'
#
loop_
_entity.id
_entity.type
_entity.pdbx_description
1 polymer ?
#
loop_
_entity_poly.entity_id
_entity_poly.type
_entity_poly.pdbx_seq_one_letter_code
_entity_poly.pdbx_strand_id
1 'polypeptide(L)'
;MVLGTCIKYYPARLKVGAEQAADREKMYRFKDGTDQEEAARWTASQLASRFGDKVRSIVFACIPASSAEKNRIRYEAFSQRVCELCGAVNGFPFIKVREDADTLHESRTKRSKMGDRFGNIEIEGSFFRGKEICCYDDCLTSGKSWNSFANKLESLGAVVLGAYFYGKTTYKM
;
A
#
# COMPACT_ATOMS: atom_id res chain seq x y z
N MET A 1 0.50 11.31 -7.70
CA MET A 1 -0.93 11.67 -7.83
C MET A 1 -1.80 10.58 -7.22
N VAL A 2 -2.75 10.95 -6.36
CA VAL A 2 -3.77 10.01 -5.85
C VAL A 2 -4.77 9.72 -6.95
N LEU A 3 -4.92 8.45 -7.33
CA LEU A 3 -5.79 8.02 -8.42
C LEU A 3 -7.22 7.70 -7.94
N GLY A 4 -7.36 7.20 -6.72
CA GLY A 4 -8.66 6.91 -6.15
C GLY A 4 -8.61 6.25 -4.77
N THR A 5 -9.76 6.24 -4.11
CA THR A 5 -9.99 5.58 -2.81
C THR A 5 -11.33 4.84 -2.86
N CYS A 6 -11.41 3.67 -2.22
CA CYS A 6 -12.61 2.82 -2.26
C CYS A 6 -13.62 3.20 -1.18
N ILE A 7 -13.20 3.25 0.08
CA ILE A 7 -14.06 3.52 1.23
C ILE A 7 -13.59 4.72 2.04
N LYS A 8 -14.47 5.23 2.90
CA LYS A 8 -14.11 6.20 3.93
C LYS A 8 -13.67 5.45 5.18
N TYR A 9 -12.58 5.87 5.80
CA TYR A 9 -12.11 5.32 7.05
C TYR A 9 -12.28 6.34 8.18
N TYR A 10 -12.97 5.92 9.22
CA TYR A 10 -13.23 6.74 10.41
C TYR A 10 -12.37 6.24 11.57
N PRO A 11 -11.40 7.03 12.07
CA PRO A 11 -10.54 6.63 13.19
C PRO A 11 -11.32 6.16 14.42
N ALA A 12 -10.76 5.20 15.16
CA ALA A 12 -11.43 4.57 16.30
C ALA A 12 -11.86 5.56 17.38
N ARG A 13 -11.16 6.69 17.53
CA ARG A 13 -11.49 7.76 18.48
C ARG A 13 -12.79 8.52 18.16
N LEU A 14 -13.30 8.39 16.93
CA LEU A 14 -14.53 9.06 16.53
C LEU A 14 -15.75 8.20 16.91
N LYS A 15 -16.73 8.82 17.52
CA LYS A 15 -18.06 8.23 17.68
C LYS A 15 -18.77 8.31 16.33
N VAL A 16 -19.21 7.18 15.82
CA VAL A 16 -19.78 7.05 14.47
C VAL A 16 -21.04 6.22 14.48
N GLY A 17 -21.88 6.38 13.46
CA GLY A 17 -23.06 5.55 13.25
C GLY A 17 -22.71 4.15 12.70
N ALA A 18 -23.74 3.33 12.47
CA ALA A 18 -23.57 1.94 12.08
C ALA A 18 -22.86 1.77 10.71
N GLU A 19 -23.15 2.61 9.72
CA GLU A 19 -22.51 2.55 8.40
C GLU A 19 -21.01 2.86 8.48
N GLN A 20 -20.66 3.90 9.21
CA GLN A 20 -19.26 4.30 9.39
C GLN A 20 -18.49 3.27 10.22
N ALA A 21 -19.15 2.63 11.18
CA ALA A 21 -18.57 1.53 11.96
C ALA A 21 -18.31 0.30 11.05
N ALA A 22 -19.22 0.02 10.12
CA ALA A 22 -19.05 -1.06 9.14
C ALA A 22 -17.86 -0.80 8.20
N ASP A 23 -17.69 0.43 7.72
CA ASP A 23 -16.52 0.80 6.90
C ASP A 23 -15.21 0.68 7.69
N ARG A 24 -15.23 1.05 8.97
CA ARG A 24 -14.08 0.88 9.86
C ARG A 24 -13.72 -0.61 10.01
N GLU A 25 -14.71 -1.47 10.18
CA GLU A 25 -14.51 -2.91 10.30
C GLU A 25 -13.94 -3.52 9.01
N LYS A 26 -14.41 -3.08 7.85
CA LYS A 26 -13.83 -3.47 6.55
C LYS A 26 -12.33 -3.16 6.48
N MET A 27 -11.91 -1.99 6.96
CA MET A 27 -10.50 -1.61 6.99
C MET A 27 -9.68 -2.54 7.89
N TYR A 28 -10.21 -2.90 9.07
CA TYR A 28 -9.52 -3.82 9.98
C TYR A 28 -9.38 -5.21 9.37
N ARG A 29 -10.43 -5.76 8.78
CA ARG A 29 -10.38 -7.05 8.08
C ARG A 29 -9.41 -7.04 6.92
N PHE A 30 -9.39 -5.96 6.15
CA PHE A 30 -8.40 -5.81 5.09
C PHE A 30 -6.97 -5.88 5.64
N LYS A 31 -6.68 -5.14 6.70
CA LYS A 31 -5.35 -5.13 7.33
C LYS A 31 -4.93 -6.48 7.88
N ASP A 32 -5.88 -7.25 8.38
CA ASP A 32 -5.66 -8.58 8.94
C ASP A 32 -5.65 -9.70 7.87
N GLY A 33 -5.86 -9.35 6.61
CA GLY A 33 -5.86 -10.30 5.50
C GLY A 33 -7.08 -11.24 5.46
N THR A 34 -8.13 -10.94 6.24
CA THR A 34 -9.28 -11.84 6.40
C THR A 34 -10.39 -11.64 5.38
N ASP A 35 -10.50 -10.44 4.79
CA ASP A 35 -11.51 -10.12 3.79
C ASP A 35 -10.96 -9.05 2.84
N GLN A 36 -10.38 -9.50 1.75
CA GLN A 36 -9.69 -8.62 0.80
C GLN A 36 -10.26 -8.69 -0.62
N GLU A 37 -11.23 -9.57 -0.89
CA GLU A 37 -11.71 -9.81 -2.26
C GLU A 37 -12.41 -8.59 -2.86
N GLU A 38 -13.25 -7.89 -2.09
CA GLU A 38 -13.89 -6.65 -2.56
C GLU A 38 -12.85 -5.59 -2.92
N ALA A 39 -11.86 -5.39 -2.05
CA ALA A 39 -10.76 -4.46 -2.30
C ALA A 39 -9.94 -4.85 -3.53
N ALA A 40 -9.64 -6.14 -3.70
CA ALA A 40 -8.88 -6.64 -4.85
C ALA A 40 -9.64 -6.44 -6.16
N ARG A 41 -10.93 -6.74 -6.18
CA ARG A 41 -11.79 -6.54 -7.36
C ARG A 41 -11.93 -5.08 -7.73
N TRP A 42 -12.16 -4.23 -6.75
CA TRP A 42 -12.23 -2.79 -6.96
C TRP A 42 -10.91 -2.27 -7.54
N THR A 43 -9.78 -2.61 -6.93
CA THR A 43 -8.46 -2.16 -7.37
C THR A 43 -8.15 -2.64 -8.79
N ALA A 44 -8.37 -3.91 -9.08
CA ALA A 44 -8.16 -4.47 -10.40
C ALA A 44 -9.04 -3.80 -11.47
N SER A 45 -10.30 -3.51 -11.14
CA SER A 45 -11.23 -2.79 -12.01
C SER A 45 -10.73 -1.36 -12.30
N GLN A 46 -10.23 -0.67 -11.31
CA GLN A 46 -9.65 0.68 -11.47
C GLN A 46 -8.41 0.65 -12.38
N LEU A 47 -7.52 -0.30 -12.17
CA LEU A 47 -6.32 -0.47 -13.01
C LEU A 47 -6.69 -0.78 -14.46
N ALA A 48 -7.59 -1.72 -14.68
CA ALA A 48 -8.04 -2.10 -16.01
C ALA A 48 -8.73 -0.93 -16.74
N SER A 49 -9.59 -0.20 -16.05
CA SER A 49 -10.31 0.95 -16.60
C SER A 49 -9.38 2.10 -16.97
N ARG A 50 -8.38 2.38 -16.10
CA ARG A 50 -7.45 3.50 -16.32
C ARG A 50 -6.40 3.22 -17.38
N PHE A 51 -5.84 2.02 -17.39
CA PHE A 51 -4.69 1.70 -18.22
C PHE A 51 -5.01 0.84 -19.45
N GLY A 52 -6.21 0.24 -19.51
CA GLY A 52 -6.58 -0.62 -20.63
C GLY A 52 -5.56 -1.74 -20.86
N ASP A 53 -5.18 -1.98 -22.12
CA ASP A 53 -4.19 -3.01 -22.48
C ASP A 53 -2.80 -2.75 -21.90
N LYS A 54 -2.49 -1.49 -21.60
CA LYS A 54 -1.21 -1.09 -20.98
C LYS A 54 -1.03 -1.66 -19.57
N VAL A 55 -2.11 -2.08 -18.90
CA VAL A 55 -2.06 -2.65 -17.55
C VAL A 55 -1.04 -3.80 -17.45
N ARG A 56 -0.84 -4.57 -18.50
CA ARG A 56 0.08 -5.70 -18.55
C ARG A 56 1.55 -5.31 -18.39
N SER A 57 1.89 -4.06 -18.66
CA SER A 57 3.24 -3.50 -18.46
C SER A 57 3.37 -2.67 -17.18
N ILE A 58 2.28 -2.42 -16.47
CA ILE A 58 2.27 -1.67 -15.21
C ILE A 58 2.66 -2.63 -14.07
N VAL A 59 3.59 -2.19 -13.24
CA VAL A 59 3.90 -2.88 -11.98
C VAL A 59 2.98 -2.37 -10.88
N PHE A 60 2.27 -3.29 -10.24
CA PHE A 60 1.45 -3.02 -9.07
C PHE A 60 2.28 -3.23 -7.81
N ALA A 61 2.51 -2.18 -7.03
CA ALA A 61 3.40 -2.20 -5.87
C ALA A 61 2.69 -1.64 -4.62
N CYS A 62 2.49 -2.48 -3.61
CA CYS A 62 1.94 -2.06 -2.33
C CYS A 62 3.01 -1.37 -1.49
N ILE A 63 2.63 -0.26 -0.85
CA ILE A 63 3.47 0.43 0.12
C ILE A 63 3.62 -0.47 1.34
N PRO A 64 4.85 -0.85 1.72
CA PRO A 64 5.06 -1.88 2.73
C PRO A 64 4.51 -1.50 4.10
N ALA A 65 3.99 -2.49 4.82
CA ALA A 65 3.62 -2.37 6.21
C ALA A 65 4.86 -2.27 7.12
N SER A 66 4.66 -2.01 8.40
CA SER A 66 5.74 -1.72 9.36
C SER A 66 6.63 -2.91 9.74
N SER A 67 6.19 -4.14 9.48
CA SER A 67 6.96 -5.36 9.72
C SER A 67 6.82 -6.36 8.59
N ALA A 68 7.77 -7.29 8.47
CA ALA A 68 7.72 -8.33 7.45
C ALA A 68 6.45 -9.18 7.56
N GLU A 69 6.06 -9.56 8.79
CA GLU A 69 4.85 -10.35 9.02
C GLU A 69 3.58 -9.59 8.64
N LYS A 70 3.42 -8.35 9.07
CA LYS A 70 2.27 -7.51 8.71
C LYS A 70 2.19 -7.27 7.21
N ASN A 71 3.33 -7.06 6.57
CA ASN A 71 3.42 -6.87 5.13
C ASN A 71 2.96 -8.10 4.36
N ARG A 72 3.41 -9.28 4.77
CA ARG A 72 3.01 -10.55 4.20
C ARG A 72 1.50 -10.79 4.35
N ILE A 73 0.98 -10.67 5.57
CA ILE A 73 -0.45 -10.89 5.86
C ILE A 73 -1.33 -9.93 5.07
N ARG A 74 -0.95 -8.67 4.97
CA ARG A 74 -1.74 -7.63 4.32
C ARG A 74 -1.67 -7.67 2.81
N TYR A 75 -0.50 -7.91 2.24
CA TYR A 75 -0.27 -7.62 0.82
C TYR A 75 0.16 -8.78 -0.06
N GLU A 76 0.66 -9.90 0.46
CA GLU A 76 1.15 -10.99 -0.39
C GLU A 76 0.03 -11.59 -1.27
N ALA A 77 -1.00 -12.14 -0.63
CA ALA A 77 -2.14 -12.70 -1.34
C ALA A 77 -2.96 -11.63 -2.07
N PHE A 78 -3.10 -10.46 -1.46
CA PHE A 78 -3.81 -9.33 -2.06
C PHE A 78 -3.18 -8.88 -3.38
N SER A 79 -1.87 -8.65 -3.41
CA SER A 79 -1.15 -8.24 -4.62
C SER A 79 -1.28 -9.27 -5.72
N GLN A 80 -1.12 -10.54 -5.38
CA GLN A 80 -1.28 -11.64 -6.32
C GLN A 80 -2.70 -11.65 -6.91
N ARG A 81 -3.72 -11.50 -6.06
CA ARG A 81 -5.12 -11.50 -6.50
C ARG A 81 -5.43 -10.33 -7.44
N VAL A 82 -4.99 -9.12 -7.11
CA VAL A 82 -5.16 -7.95 -7.99
C VAL A 82 -4.54 -8.21 -9.37
N CYS A 83 -3.32 -8.69 -9.41
CA CYS A 83 -2.60 -8.94 -10.66
C CYS A 83 -3.23 -10.09 -11.47
N GLU A 84 -3.72 -11.13 -10.84
CA GLU A 84 -4.50 -12.19 -11.50
C GLU A 84 -5.75 -11.63 -12.18
N LEU A 85 -6.45 -10.70 -11.53
CA LEU A 85 -7.70 -10.13 -12.04
C LEU A 85 -7.50 -9.15 -13.20
N CYS A 86 -6.44 -8.36 -13.20
CA CYS A 86 -6.25 -7.30 -14.20
C CYS A 86 -5.08 -7.51 -15.15
N GLY A 87 -4.16 -8.44 -14.86
CA GLY A 87 -2.98 -8.70 -15.67
C GLY A 87 -1.77 -7.80 -15.39
N ALA A 88 -1.82 -6.94 -14.36
CA ALA A 88 -0.67 -6.15 -13.94
C ALA A 88 0.49 -7.04 -13.46
N VAL A 89 1.70 -6.50 -13.50
CA VAL A 89 2.89 -7.18 -13.00
C VAL A 89 2.96 -7.03 -11.48
N ASN A 90 3.12 -8.15 -10.78
CA ASN A 90 3.19 -8.14 -9.32
C ASN A 90 4.57 -7.66 -8.83
N GLY A 91 4.60 -6.51 -8.17
CA GLY A 91 5.83 -5.94 -7.59
C GLY A 91 6.15 -6.46 -6.18
N PHE A 92 5.23 -7.16 -5.52
CA PHE A 92 5.40 -7.61 -4.14
C PHE A 92 6.68 -8.43 -3.90
N PRO A 93 7.04 -9.43 -4.74
CA PRO A 93 8.25 -10.24 -4.50
C PRO A 93 9.57 -9.46 -4.54
N PHE A 94 9.56 -8.26 -5.11
CA PHE A 94 10.74 -7.41 -5.32
C PHE A 94 10.90 -6.30 -4.27
N ILE A 95 10.03 -6.30 -3.26
CA ILE A 95 10.07 -5.38 -2.12
C ILE A 95 10.02 -6.23 -0.85
N LYS A 96 11.07 -6.15 -0.04
CA LYS A 96 11.20 -6.93 1.20
C LYS A 96 11.28 -6.01 2.40
N VAL A 97 10.59 -6.37 3.47
CA VAL A 97 10.74 -5.73 4.78
C VAL A 97 11.69 -6.59 5.60
N ARG A 98 12.83 -6.02 6.01
CA ARG A 98 13.78 -6.70 6.89
C ARG A 98 13.32 -6.60 8.33
N GLU A 99 13.45 -7.72 9.05
CA GLU A 99 13.40 -7.72 10.50
C GLU A 99 14.83 -7.76 11.00
N ASP A 100 15.35 -6.60 11.42
CA ASP A 100 16.61 -6.55 12.14
C ASP A 100 16.36 -6.91 13.60
N ALA A 101 17.00 -7.96 14.09
CA ALA A 101 16.97 -8.34 15.50
C ALA A 101 17.45 -7.19 16.43
N ASP A 102 18.25 -6.27 15.90
CA ASP A 102 18.78 -5.10 16.60
C ASP A 102 17.80 -3.92 16.66
N THR A 103 16.77 -3.86 15.82
CA THR A 103 15.81 -2.76 15.81
C THR A 103 14.90 -2.72 17.03
N LEU A 104 14.73 -3.82 17.74
CA LEU A 104 13.98 -3.86 19.00
C LEU A 104 14.69 -3.07 20.11
N HIS A 105 16.02 -2.99 20.12
CA HIS A 105 16.80 -2.21 21.08
C HIS A 105 17.04 -0.76 20.62
N GLU A 106 17.21 -0.53 19.32
CA GLU A 106 17.45 0.81 18.77
C GLU A 106 16.18 1.66 18.65
N SER A 107 15.01 1.06 18.55
CA SER A 107 13.73 1.78 18.41
C SER A 107 13.36 2.62 19.64
N ARG A 108 13.95 2.32 20.81
CA ARG A 108 13.75 3.14 22.03
C ARG A 108 14.59 4.40 22.04
N THR A 109 15.74 4.43 21.36
CA THR A 109 16.69 5.57 21.36
C THR A 109 16.58 6.44 20.11
N LYS A 110 16.04 5.96 19.01
CA LYS A 110 15.92 6.69 17.73
C LYS A 110 14.58 7.37 17.47
N ARG A 111 13.68 7.42 18.45
CA ARG A 111 12.42 8.20 18.34
C ARG A 111 12.64 9.70 18.11
N SER A 112 13.84 10.20 18.27
CA SER A 112 14.17 11.62 18.10
C SER A 112 14.74 11.99 16.71
N LYS A 113 15.11 11.02 15.90
CA LYS A 113 15.46 11.29 14.50
C LYS A 113 14.30 10.77 13.66
N MET A 114 13.67 11.63 12.87
CA MET A 114 12.72 11.26 11.83
C MET A 114 13.47 10.32 10.86
N GLY A 115 13.68 9.08 11.31
CA GLY A 115 14.26 8.02 10.54
C GLY A 115 13.35 7.74 9.35
N ASP A 116 13.96 7.51 8.23
CA ASP A 116 13.29 6.99 7.04
C ASP A 116 12.38 5.83 7.46
N ARG A 117 11.05 6.02 7.36
CA ARG A 117 10.04 4.99 7.66
C ARG A 117 10.35 3.68 6.93
N PHE A 118 11.05 3.76 5.82
CA PHE A 118 11.39 2.67 4.95
C PHE A 118 12.87 2.26 5.04
N GLY A 119 13.56 2.63 6.12
CA GLY A 119 14.97 2.27 6.33
C GLY A 119 15.24 0.77 6.43
N ASN A 120 14.20 -0.01 6.81
CA ASN A 120 14.27 -1.48 6.86
C ASN A 120 13.72 -2.16 5.59
N ILE A 121 13.46 -1.39 4.52
CA ILE A 121 12.91 -1.92 3.26
C ILE A 121 14.01 -2.07 2.24
N GLU A 122 14.02 -3.23 1.60
CA GLU A 122 14.90 -3.57 0.51
C GLU A 122 14.08 -3.66 -0.79
N ILE A 123 14.39 -2.77 -1.72
CA ILE A 123 13.76 -2.71 -3.04
C ILE A 123 14.77 -3.19 -4.08
N GLU A 124 14.39 -4.16 -4.89
CA GLU A 124 15.21 -4.63 -6.00
C GLU A 124 15.17 -3.62 -7.16
N GLY A 125 16.08 -2.64 -7.10
CA GLY A 125 16.10 -1.50 -8.03
C GLY A 125 16.24 -1.90 -9.50
N SER A 126 16.97 -2.96 -9.80
CA SER A 126 17.12 -3.47 -11.15
C SER A 126 15.79 -3.92 -11.78
N PHE A 127 14.87 -4.44 -10.96
CA PHE A 127 13.51 -4.80 -11.41
C PHE A 127 12.67 -3.56 -11.74
N PHE A 128 12.71 -2.54 -10.88
CA PHE A 128 11.85 -1.36 -11.02
C PHE A 128 12.35 -0.33 -12.04
N ARG A 129 13.64 -0.33 -12.36
CA ARG A 129 14.23 0.65 -13.27
C ARG A 129 13.54 0.68 -14.62
N GLY A 130 13.13 1.86 -15.05
CA GLY A 130 12.47 2.10 -16.33
C GLY A 130 11.02 1.62 -16.40
N LYS A 131 10.48 1.04 -15.33
CA LYS A 131 9.10 0.56 -15.31
C LYS A 131 8.13 1.62 -14.78
N GLU A 132 6.91 1.57 -15.29
CA GLU A 132 5.80 2.38 -14.80
C GLU A 132 5.12 1.63 -13.63
N ILE A 133 4.98 2.33 -12.51
CA ILE A 133 4.50 1.76 -11.25
C ILE A 133 3.19 2.41 -10.84
N CYS A 134 2.19 1.60 -10.52
CA CYS A 134 1.01 2.02 -9.79
C CYS A 134 1.10 1.52 -8.35
N CYS A 135 1.16 2.43 -7.41
CA CYS A 135 1.27 2.10 -6.00
C CYS A 135 -0.09 1.88 -5.34
N TYR A 136 -0.07 1.22 -4.20
CA TYR A 136 -1.25 0.95 -3.40
C TYR A 136 -0.93 0.99 -1.91
N ASP A 137 -1.85 1.53 -1.12
CA ASP A 137 -1.80 1.45 0.34
C ASP A 137 -3.21 1.21 0.91
N ASP A 138 -3.25 0.78 2.15
CA ASP A 138 -4.52 0.52 2.84
C ASP A 138 -5.28 1.82 3.13
N CYS A 139 -4.60 2.86 3.59
CA CYS A 139 -5.28 4.09 4.01
C CYS A 139 -4.48 5.36 3.70
N LEU A 140 -5.14 6.28 3.02
CA LEU A 140 -4.63 7.63 2.80
C LEU A 140 -5.02 8.54 3.98
N THR A 141 -4.05 8.98 4.76
CA THR A 141 -4.24 9.96 5.84
C THR A 141 -3.58 11.29 5.49
N SER A 142 -2.27 11.40 5.64
CA SER A 142 -1.52 12.62 5.30
C SER A 142 -0.83 12.57 3.95
N GLY A 143 -0.71 11.39 3.37
CA GLY A 143 0.04 11.18 2.13
C GLY A 143 1.56 11.10 2.30
N LYS A 144 2.08 11.22 3.52
CA LYS A 144 3.54 11.20 3.76
C LYS A 144 4.18 9.87 3.37
N SER A 145 3.56 8.75 3.72
CA SER A 145 4.06 7.41 3.35
C SER A 145 4.07 7.21 1.85
N TRP A 146 3.01 7.63 1.19
CA TRP A 146 2.87 7.59 -0.24
C TRP A 146 3.97 8.39 -0.92
N ASN A 147 4.17 9.65 -0.53
CA ASN A 147 5.19 10.51 -1.10
C ASN A 147 6.60 9.96 -0.88
N SER A 148 6.91 9.48 0.31
CA SER A 148 8.22 8.89 0.63
C SER A 148 8.51 7.64 -0.19
N PHE A 149 7.52 6.76 -0.34
CA PHE A 149 7.68 5.53 -1.12
C PHE A 149 7.83 5.82 -2.62
N ALA A 150 7.01 6.73 -3.16
CA ALA A 150 7.12 7.16 -4.55
C ALA A 150 8.50 7.75 -4.85
N ASN A 151 9.00 8.65 -4.00
CA ASN A 151 10.32 9.23 -4.15
C ASN A 151 11.43 8.16 -4.13
N LYS A 152 11.30 7.15 -3.28
CA LYS A 152 12.26 6.06 -3.21
C LYS A 152 12.29 5.24 -4.50
N LEU A 153 11.12 4.89 -5.05
CA LEU A 153 11.02 4.18 -6.33
C LEU A 153 11.59 5.02 -7.48
N GLU A 154 11.26 6.30 -7.54
CA GLU A 154 11.77 7.22 -8.57
C GLU A 154 13.29 7.40 -8.50
N SER A 155 13.86 7.41 -7.29
CA SER A 155 15.32 7.44 -7.09
C SER A 155 16.03 6.21 -7.65
N LEU A 156 15.31 5.10 -7.80
CA LEU A 156 15.80 3.85 -8.40
C LEU A 156 15.56 3.78 -9.92
N GLY A 157 15.00 4.84 -10.51
CA GLY A 157 14.76 4.93 -11.95
C GLY A 157 13.38 4.46 -12.40
N ALA A 158 12.45 4.24 -11.47
CA ALA A 158 11.06 3.92 -11.80
C ALA A 158 10.27 5.19 -12.17
N VAL A 159 9.18 5.00 -12.91
CA VAL A 159 8.20 6.04 -13.22
C VAL A 159 6.92 5.75 -12.43
N VAL A 160 6.65 6.53 -11.39
CA VAL A 160 5.47 6.34 -10.53
C VAL A 160 4.30 7.12 -11.10
N LEU A 161 3.27 6.40 -11.57
CA LEU A 161 2.09 6.97 -12.21
C LEU A 161 1.10 7.53 -11.19
N GLY A 162 1.02 6.93 -10.03
CA GLY A 162 0.11 7.33 -8.97
C GLY A 162 -0.17 6.20 -7.99
N ALA A 163 -1.17 6.40 -7.13
CA ALA A 163 -1.55 5.42 -6.11
C ALA A 163 -3.06 5.32 -5.93
N TYR A 164 -3.51 4.10 -5.68
CA TYR A 164 -4.83 3.79 -5.15
C TYR A 164 -4.73 3.45 -3.66
N PHE A 165 -5.81 3.70 -2.95
CA PHE A 165 -5.93 3.40 -1.52
C PHE A 165 -7.26 2.69 -1.27
N TYR A 166 -7.26 1.72 -0.34
CA TYR A 166 -8.52 1.10 0.05
C TYR A 166 -9.40 2.12 0.78
N GLY A 167 -8.86 2.85 1.74
CA GLY A 167 -9.60 3.86 2.46
C GLY A 167 -8.95 5.23 2.47
N LYS A 168 -9.77 6.25 2.71
CA LYS A 168 -9.32 7.62 3.00
C LYS A 168 -9.81 8.02 4.37
N THR A 169 -8.89 8.46 5.23
CA THR A 169 -9.22 8.95 6.57
C THR A 169 -10.17 10.14 6.48
N THR A 170 -11.29 10.04 7.17
CA THR A 170 -12.36 11.03 7.20
C THR A 170 -12.68 11.39 8.65
N TYR A 171 -12.71 12.66 8.95
CA TYR A 171 -12.97 13.19 10.30
C TYR A 171 -14.36 13.84 10.44
N LYS A 172 -15.02 14.08 9.31
CA LYS A 172 -16.37 14.66 9.28
C LYS A 172 -17.36 13.61 8.80
N MET A 173 -18.45 13.49 9.51
CA MET A 173 -19.61 12.70 9.12
C MET A 173 -20.48 13.48 8.13
#